data_3b5d6f01302a4982d845d01be5143d8e
#
_entry.id   3b5d6f01302a4982d845d01be5143d8e
#
_cell.length_a   1.000
_cell.length_b   1.000
_cell.length_c   1.000
_cell.angle_alpha   90.00
_cell.angle_beta   90.00
_cell.angle_gamma   90.00
#
_symmetry.space_group_name_H-M   'P 1'
#
loop_
_entity.id
_entity.type
_entity.pdbx_description
1 polymer ?
#
loop_
_entity_poly.entity_id
_entity_poly.type
_entity_poly.pdbx_seq_one_letter_code
_entity_poly.pdbx_strand_id
1 'polypeptide(L)'
;MQPNDFQGFIQAGGHLFIFLITGGLTLYFATERLWAEFIVSLFIRGTSASFFKGIAAHELGHGTVFKTKALNSLFLRFYSIISWHNHHEYAMSHAYHHRYTLHLEGDREVVLPLEILMGRPFYLLQIFTLSITGGPVTSGIIPIMKGTFQTAFGGKGASVISEEWSNALYTNHAKERPHAIKWARLITLFHTCVLLLALYSGLWALPLVLSTQQFTANWLKHFVGLPMHCGLRSDVADFRKCVRSITLDPISEFLYWRMNWHLEHHMFAGGPCYNLKKLHNAVAHDMPKLRTFFGAWKEMLEIKQQQQLDPNYEFDTPVPSASKVINGKNAALTESIGDLAPARLK
;
A
#
# COMPACT_ATOMS: atom_id res chain seq x y z
N MET A 1 -19.51 -12.16 -1.41
CA MET A 1 -18.73 -11.22 -2.28
C MET A 1 -17.56 -12.00 -2.88
N GLN A 2 -17.77 -12.66 -4.00
CA GLN A 2 -16.74 -13.51 -4.62
C GLN A 2 -15.87 -12.72 -5.61
N PRO A 3 -14.57 -13.07 -5.75
CA PRO A 3 -13.71 -12.54 -6.81
C PRO A 3 -14.28 -12.82 -8.20
N ASN A 4 -14.02 -11.86 -9.13
CA ASN A 4 -14.51 -11.92 -10.51
C ASN A 4 -13.42 -11.43 -11.46
N ASP A 5 -13.10 -12.20 -12.50
CA ASP A 5 -12.00 -11.88 -13.42
C ASP A 5 -12.27 -10.60 -14.22
N PHE A 6 -13.51 -10.35 -14.61
CA PHE A 6 -13.87 -9.12 -15.34
C PHE A 6 -13.63 -7.86 -14.48
N GLN A 7 -14.08 -7.89 -13.21
CA GLN A 7 -13.80 -6.78 -12.28
C GLN A 7 -12.30 -6.65 -11.97
N GLY A 8 -11.60 -7.78 -11.87
CA GLY A 8 -10.15 -7.81 -11.73
C GLY A 8 -9.45 -7.15 -12.91
N PHE A 9 -9.87 -7.43 -14.14
CA PHE A 9 -9.33 -6.75 -15.34
C PHE A 9 -9.67 -5.26 -15.40
N ILE A 10 -10.87 -4.84 -14.97
CA ILE A 10 -11.19 -3.42 -14.85
C ILE A 10 -10.22 -2.74 -13.88
N GLN A 11 -9.96 -3.34 -12.71
CA GLN A 11 -9.10 -2.74 -11.71
C GLN A 11 -7.62 -2.85 -12.08
N ALA A 12 -7.09 -4.05 -12.22
CA ALA A 12 -5.66 -4.25 -12.50
C ALA A 12 -5.31 -3.93 -13.96
N GLY A 13 -6.06 -4.42 -14.92
CA GLY A 13 -5.85 -4.13 -16.34
C GLY A 13 -6.05 -2.65 -16.68
N GLY A 14 -7.08 -1.99 -16.11
CA GLY A 14 -7.32 -0.57 -16.28
C GLY A 14 -6.18 0.29 -15.71
N HIS A 15 -5.66 -0.06 -14.53
CA HIS A 15 -4.51 0.65 -13.97
C HIS A 15 -3.23 0.41 -14.81
N LEU A 16 -3.02 -0.81 -15.31
CA LEU A 16 -1.94 -1.12 -16.26
C LEU A 16 -2.09 -0.32 -17.55
N PHE A 17 -3.29 -0.17 -18.08
CA PHE A 17 -3.55 0.63 -19.28
C PHE A 17 -3.16 2.09 -19.08
N ILE A 18 -3.56 2.71 -17.94
CA ILE A 18 -3.11 4.08 -17.59
C ILE A 18 -1.57 4.14 -17.54
N PHE A 19 -0.94 3.14 -16.95
CA PHE A 19 0.52 3.05 -16.89
C PHE A 19 1.17 2.98 -18.26
N LEU A 20 0.64 2.19 -19.17
CA LEU A 20 1.19 2.06 -20.53
C LEU A 20 1.01 3.36 -21.34
N ILE A 21 -0.18 3.96 -21.31
CA ILE A 21 -0.45 5.21 -22.04
C ILE A 21 0.42 6.35 -21.49
N THR A 22 0.44 6.57 -20.18
CA THR A 22 1.26 7.63 -19.60
C THR A 22 2.74 7.41 -19.86
N GLY A 23 3.21 6.15 -19.85
CA GLY A 23 4.59 5.81 -20.15
C GLY A 23 4.98 6.08 -21.61
N GLY A 24 4.12 5.67 -22.54
CA GLY A 24 4.31 5.96 -23.97
C GLY A 24 4.34 7.45 -24.26
N LEU A 25 3.40 8.22 -23.70
CA LEU A 25 3.36 9.68 -23.83
C LEU A 25 4.61 10.34 -23.23
N THR A 26 5.03 9.92 -22.04
CA THR A 26 6.24 10.48 -21.39
C THR A 26 7.49 10.23 -22.24
N LEU A 27 7.66 9.02 -22.79
CA LEU A 27 8.78 8.71 -23.67
C LEU A 27 8.71 9.52 -24.97
N TYR A 28 7.54 9.60 -25.59
CA TYR A 28 7.32 10.39 -26.80
C TYR A 28 7.69 11.86 -26.57
N PHE A 29 7.16 12.51 -25.54
CA PHE A 29 7.48 13.90 -25.24
C PHE A 29 8.97 14.12 -24.91
N ALA A 30 9.62 13.14 -24.28
CA ALA A 30 11.06 13.19 -24.03
C ALA A 30 11.88 13.13 -25.34
N THR A 31 11.49 12.27 -26.29
CA THR A 31 12.18 12.13 -27.59
C THR A 31 11.97 13.34 -28.49
N GLU A 32 10.77 13.90 -28.50
CA GLU A 32 10.43 15.10 -29.27
C GLU A 32 10.88 16.39 -28.57
N ARG A 33 11.49 16.32 -27.39
CA ARG A 33 11.95 17.46 -26.59
C ARG A 33 10.85 18.44 -26.20
N LEU A 34 9.64 17.96 -26.06
CA LEU A 34 8.46 18.69 -25.59
C LEU A 34 8.48 18.73 -24.04
N TRP A 35 9.29 19.62 -23.49
CA TRP A 35 9.67 19.58 -22.07
C TRP A 35 8.51 19.83 -21.11
N ALA A 36 7.59 20.73 -21.45
CA ALA A 36 6.43 21.02 -20.59
C ALA A 36 5.50 19.80 -20.53
N GLU A 37 5.19 19.18 -21.67
CA GLU A 37 4.37 17.98 -21.79
C GLU A 37 5.07 16.77 -21.13
N PHE A 38 6.40 16.68 -21.26
CA PHE A 38 7.20 15.66 -20.57
C PHE A 38 7.06 15.75 -19.05
N ILE A 39 7.22 16.96 -18.48
CA ILE A 39 7.09 17.15 -17.02
C ILE A 39 5.68 16.81 -16.55
N VAL A 40 4.65 17.29 -17.25
CA VAL A 40 3.25 17.02 -16.90
C VAL A 40 2.93 15.52 -17.02
N SER A 41 3.33 14.86 -18.11
CA SER A 41 3.08 13.43 -18.28
C SER A 41 3.85 12.57 -17.28
N LEU A 42 5.09 12.94 -16.94
CA LEU A 42 5.90 12.29 -15.92
C LEU A 42 5.25 12.43 -14.53
N PHE A 43 4.70 13.61 -14.21
CA PHE A 43 3.97 13.84 -12.96
C PHE A 43 2.71 12.97 -12.87
N ILE A 44 1.88 12.96 -13.91
CA ILE A 44 0.66 12.13 -13.96
C ILE A 44 1.03 10.64 -13.85
N ARG A 45 2.06 10.21 -14.59
CA ARG A 45 2.57 8.84 -14.53
C ARG A 45 3.02 8.46 -13.12
N GLY A 46 3.85 9.29 -12.51
CA GLY A 46 4.37 9.06 -11.17
C GLY A 46 3.24 8.98 -10.14
N THR A 47 2.29 9.92 -10.20
CA THR A 47 1.10 9.90 -9.34
C THR A 47 0.34 8.58 -9.45
N SER A 48 0.06 8.11 -10.68
CA SER A 48 -0.64 6.84 -10.89
C SER A 48 0.22 5.64 -10.45
N ALA A 49 1.47 5.55 -10.89
CA ALA A 49 2.34 4.41 -10.61
C ALA A 49 2.78 4.31 -9.13
N SER A 50 2.68 5.38 -8.36
CA SER A 50 2.99 5.37 -6.93
C SER A 50 2.15 4.36 -6.14
N PHE A 51 0.98 4.01 -6.64
CA PHE A 51 0.08 3.03 -6.04
C PHE A 51 0.45 1.56 -6.34
N PHE A 52 1.44 1.29 -7.19
CA PHE A 52 1.83 -0.09 -7.49
C PHE A 52 2.45 -0.80 -6.30
N LYS A 53 3.38 -0.14 -5.60
CA LYS A 53 3.96 -0.66 -4.37
C LYS A 53 3.03 -0.38 -3.18
N GLY A 54 2.69 -1.43 -2.45
CA GLY A 54 1.93 -1.32 -1.20
C GLY A 54 0.43 -1.07 -1.37
N ILE A 55 -0.11 -0.99 -2.61
CA ILE A 55 -1.54 -0.94 -2.87
C ILE A 55 -1.92 -1.99 -3.92
N ALA A 56 -1.53 -1.85 -5.18
CA ALA A 56 -1.83 -2.87 -6.20
C ALA A 56 -1.21 -4.24 -5.84
N ALA A 57 0.07 -4.25 -5.45
CA ALA A 57 0.75 -5.47 -5.03
C ALA A 57 0.18 -6.02 -3.71
N HIS A 58 -0.31 -5.18 -2.81
CA HIS A 58 -1.00 -5.55 -1.59
C HIS A 58 -2.30 -6.32 -1.89
N GLU A 59 -3.23 -5.72 -2.65
CA GLU A 59 -4.50 -6.35 -2.99
C GLU A 59 -4.33 -7.66 -3.79
N LEU A 60 -3.39 -7.67 -4.73
CA LEU A 60 -3.06 -8.88 -5.50
C LEU A 60 -2.41 -9.95 -4.61
N GLY A 61 -1.69 -9.55 -3.56
CA GLY A 61 -1.10 -10.45 -2.57
C GLY A 61 -2.14 -11.21 -1.74
N HIS A 62 -3.30 -10.61 -1.46
CA HIS A 62 -4.44 -11.30 -0.86
C HIS A 62 -5.06 -12.37 -1.78
N GLY A 63 -4.77 -12.32 -3.09
CA GLY A 63 -5.28 -13.29 -4.05
C GLY A 63 -6.78 -13.17 -4.34
N THR A 64 -7.38 -12.02 -4.04
CA THR A 64 -8.84 -11.79 -4.10
C THR A 64 -9.28 -10.94 -5.29
N VAL A 65 -8.34 -10.32 -6.02
CA VAL A 65 -8.66 -9.42 -7.15
C VAL A 65 -9.25 -10.17 -8.34
N PHE A 66 -8.69 -11.34 -8.67
CA PHE A 66 -9.19 -12.22 -9.72
C PHE A 66 -9.71 -13.52 -9.13
N LYS A 67 -10.74 -14.10 -9.75
CA LYS A 67 -11.18 -15.48 -9.47
C LYS A 67 -10.08 -16.48 -9.87
N THR A 68 -9.43 -16.23 -11.01
CA THR A 68 -8.34 -17.06 -11.52
C THR A 68 -7.04 -16.75 -10.77
N LYS A 69 -6.55 -17.71 -9.99
CA LYS A 69 -5.34 -17.56 -9.15
C LYS A 69 -4.09 -17.18 -9.97
N ALA A 70 -3.94 -17.72 -11.18
CA ALA A 70 -2.82 -17.41 -12.06
C ALA A 70 -2.78 -15.92 -12.45
N LEU A 71 -3.93 -15.28 -12.62
CA LEU A 71 -4.01 -13.83 -12.91
C LEU A 71 -3.56 -13.00 -11.71
N ASN A 72 -4.00 -13.34 -10.47
CA ASN A 72 -3.48 -12.68 -9.27
C ASN A 72 -1.95 -12.76 -9.22
N SER A 73 -1.37 -13.94 -9.43
CA SER A 73 0.10 -14.12 -9.41
C SER A 73 0.81 -13.38 -10.54
N LEU A 74 0.25 -13.35 -11.74
CA LEU A 74 0.82 -12.65 -12.89
C LEU A 74 0.90 -11.14 -12.63
N PHE A 75 -0.23 -10.53 -12.27
CA PHE A 75 -0.30 -9.10 -12.00
C PHE A 75 0.50 -8.71 -10.74
N LEU A 76 0.49 -9.54 -9.68
CA LEU A 76 1.33 -9.33 -8.51
C LEU A 76 2.81 -9.23 -8.88
N ARG A 77 3.32 -10.20 -9.65
CA ARG A 77 4.72 -10.21 -10.08
C ARG A 77 5.05 -9.02 -10.97
N PHE A 78 4.16 -8.69 -11.90
CA PHE A 78 4.35 -7.54 -12.78
C PHE A 78 4.44 -6.23 -11.98
N TYR A 79 3.44 -5.92 -11.15
CA TYR A 79 3.45 -4.70 -10.34
C TYR A 79 4.60 -4.67 -9.34
N SER A 80 4.97 -5.82 -8.78
CA SER A 80 6.07 -5.92 -7.82
C SER A 80 7.43 -5.63 -8.48
N ILE A 81 7.72 -6.20 -9.65
CA ILE A 81 9.03 -6.03 -10.29
C ILE A 81 9.26 -4.57 -10.72
N ILE A 82 8.25 -3.94 -11.35
CA ILE A 82 8.37 -2.57 -11.84
C ILE A 82 8.38 -1.53 -10.72
N SER A 83 7.95 -1.89 -9.50
CA SER A 83 7.87 -0.98 -8.35
C SER A 83 8.88 -1.31 -7.24
N TRP A 84 9.95 -2.06 -7.53
CA TRP A 84 10.95 -2.44 -6.53
C TRP A 84 10.35 -3.13 -5.30
N HIS A 85 9.23 -3.85 -5.47
CA HIS A 85 8.49 -4.43 -4.36
C HIS A 85 8.83 -5.91 -4.17
N ASN A 86 9.37 -6.25 -3.00
CA ASN A 86 9.58 -7.64 -2.63
C ASN A 86 8.31 -8.20 -1.98
N HIS A 87 7.43 -8.77 -2.79
CA HIS A 87 6.15 -9.29 -2.31
C HIS A 87 6.27 -10.47 -1.34
N HIS A 88 7.41 -11.19 -1.32
CA HIS A 88 7.67 -12.23 -0.34
C HIS A 88 7.94 -11.64 1.06
N GLU A 89 8.79 -10.58 1.13
CA GLU A 89 9.03 -9.86 2.39
C GLU A 89 7.75 -9.20 2.87
N TYR A 90 7.02 -8.56 1.95
CA TYR A 90 5.79 -7.87 2.27
C TYR A 90 4.71 -8.81 2.81
N ALA A 91 4.50 -9.98 2.20
CA ALA A 91 3.49 -10.94 2.64
C ALA A 91 3.71 -11.39 4.11
N MET A 92 4.97 -11.54 4.53
CA MET A 92 5.29 -11.87 5.93
C MET A 92 4.89 -10.73 6.88
N SER A 93 5.33 -9.50 6.61
CA SER A 93 5.04 -8.35 7.47
C SER A 93 3.55 -8.01 7.49
N HIS A 94 2.91 -8.07 6.34
CA HIS A 94 1.51 -7.74 6.16
C HIS A 94 0.55 -8.71 6.88
N ALA A 95 0.89 -9.99 6.96
CA ALA A 95 0.14 -10.96 7.75
C ALA A 95 0.12 -10.60 9.25
N TYR A 96 1.22 -10.06 9.77
CA TYR A 96 1.28 -9.55 11.15
C TYR A 96 0.49 -8.24 11.30
N HIS A 97 0.57 -7.35 10.30
CA HIS A 97 -0.20 -6.10 10.31
C HIS A 97 -1.72 -6.36 10.40
N HIS A 98 -2.27 -7.25 9.60
CA HIS A 98 -3.69 -7.61 9.70
C HIS A 98 -4.08 -8.24 11.04
N ARG A 99 -3.17 -9.01 11.65
CA ARG A 99 -3.44 -9.66 12.93
C ARG A 99 -3.29 -8.75 14.13
N TYR A 100 -2.33 -7.83 14.06
CA TYR A 100 -1.89 -7.00 15.18
C TYR A 100 -1.85 -5.51 14.81
N THR A 101 -2.82 -5.06 14.03
CA THR A 101 -2.88 -3.68 13.53
C THR A 101 -2.65 -2.66 14.65
N LEU A 102 -1.63 -1.84 14.51
CA LEU A 102 -1.15 -0.82 15.46
C LEU A 102 -0.74 -1.35 16.85
N HIS A 103 -0.59 -2.66 17.04
CA HIS A 103 0.02 -3.16 18.27
C HIS A 103 1.52 -2.92 18.23
N LEU A 104 2.06 -2.24 19.27
CA LEU A 104 3.47 -1.81 19.30
C LEU A 104 4.46 -2.97 19.15
N GLU A 105 4.15 -4.13 19.75
CA GLU A 105 5.01 -5.31 19.69
C GLU A 105 4.60 -6.32 18.59
N GLY A 106 3.40 -6.18 18.04
CA GLY A 106 2.80 -7.16 17.12
C GLY A 106 2.81 -6.74 15.66
N ASP A 107 2.51 -5.49 15.37
CA ASP A 107 2.53 -4.96 14.00
C ASP A 107 3.96 -5.00 13.43
N ARG A 108 4.10 -5.45 12.19
CA ARG A 108 5.40 -5.54 11.50
C ARG A 108 5.43 -4.72 10.22
N GLU A 109 4.48 -3.81 10.05
CA GLU A 109 4.37 -2.95 8.87
C GLU A 109 4.30 -1.47 9.26
N VAL A 110 3.52 -1.11 10.26
CA VAL A 110 3.31 0.28 10.69
C VAL A 110 4.16 0.59 11.92
N VAL A 111 5.10 1.51 11.76
CA VAL A 111 5.94 2.03 12.85
C VAL A 111 5.26 3.24 13.47
N LEU A 112 4.90 3.15 14.74
CA LEU A 112 4.31 4.25 15.49
C LEU A 112 5.39 5.10 16.20
N PRO A 113 5.13 6.40 16.41
CA PRO A 113 3.97 7.16 15.94
C PRO A 113 4.06 7.52 14.44
N LEU A 114 2.92 7.47 13.74
CA LEU A 114 2.86 7.99 12.37
C LEU A 114 2.93 9.53 12.38
N GLU A 115 3.88 10.09 11.64
CA GLU A 115 4.11 11.53 11.63
C GLU A 115 3.34 12.24 10.49
N ILE A 116 2.70 13.34 10.82
CA ILE A 116 2.15 14.29 9.83
C ILE A 116 3.28 15.25 9.42
N LEU A 117 3.82 15.07 8.21
CA LEU A 117 5.05 15.75 7.76
C LEU A 117 4.82 17.10 7.07
N MET A 118 3.64 17.72 7.25
CA MET A 118 3.30 19.00 6.63
C MET A 118 4.26 20.15 7.01
N GLY A 119 4.90 20.08 8.18
CA GLY A 119 5.91 21.06 8.62
C GLY A 119 7.33 20.82 8.08
N ARG A 120 7.54 19.84 7.19
CA ARG A 120 8.87 19.49 6.64
C ARG A 120 8.93 19.80 5.13
N PRO A 121 9.29 21.01 4.71
CA PRO A 121 9.22 21.47 3.31
C PRO A 121 10.05 20.61 2.36
N PHE A 122 11.23 20.17 2.77
CA PHE A 122 12.07 19.28 1.96
C PHE A 122 11.37 17.94 1.66
N TYR A 123 10.64 17.39 2.63
CA TYR A 123 9.87 16.18 2.42
C TYR A 123 8.69 16.41 1.48
N LEU A 124 7.96 17.52 1.66
CA LEU A 124 6.86 17.88 0.74
C LEU A 124 7.39 18.06 -0.69
N LEU A 125 8.55 18.69 -0.86
CA LEU A 125 9.17 18.79 -2.19
C LEU A 125 9.41 17.40 -2.80
N GLN A 126 9.92 16.45 -2.04
CA GLN A 126 10.17 15.10 -2.54
C GLN A 126 8.90 14.37 -2.98
N ILE A 127 7.81 14.44 -2.23
CA ILE A 127 6.57 13.74 -2.61
C ILE A 127 5.88 14.35 -3.84
N PHE A 128 6.10 15.65 -4.12
CA PHE A 128 5.60 16.29 -5.33
C PHE A 128 6.56 16.20 -6.53
N THR A 129 7.82 15.85 -6.31
CA THR A 129 8.82 15.72 -7.37
C THR A 129 9.38 14.30 -7.43
N LEU A 130 10.59 14.10 -6.92
CA LEU A 130 11.28 12.81 -6.89
C LEU A 130 11.70 12.49 -5.45
N SER A 131 11.16 11.41 -4.89
CA SER A 131 11.48 10.94 -3.55
C SER A 131 12.83 10.21 -3.56
N ILE A 132 13.91 10.92 -3.21
CA ILE A 132 15.27 10.39 -3.23
C ILE A 132 15.60 9.69 -1.91
N THR A 133 15.48 10.41 -0.80
CA THR A 133 15.81 9.91 0.53
C THR A 133 14.61 9.26 1.23
N GLY A 134 13.40 9.64 0.82
CA GLY A 134 12.19 9.31 1.55
C GLY A 134 12.06 10.09 2.85
N GLY A 135 11.08 9.70 3.65
CA GLY A 135 10.82 10.24 4.98
C GLY A 135 10.40 9.11 5.93
N PRO A 136 10.01 9.41 7.16
CA PRO A 136 9.62 8.39 8.14
C PRO A 136 8.49 7.44 7.68
N VAL A 137 7.62 7.92 6.79
CA VAL A 137 6.45 7.16 6.29
C VAL A 137 6.51 6.81 4.81
N THR A 138 7.51 7.28 4.06
CA THR A 138 7.68 6.91 2.64
C THR A 138 9.12 6.58 2.34
N SER A 139 9.33 5.49 1.65
CA SER A 139 10.66 5.07 1.21
C SER A 139 11.05 5.78 -0.08
N GLY A 140 12.22 6.42 -0.11
CA GLY A 140 12.80 7.00 -1.31
C GLY A 140 13.59 5.99 -2.15
N ILE A 141 14.14 6.45 -3.27
CA ILE A 141 14.96 5.63 -4.19
C ILE A 141 16.13 4.98 -3.45
N ILE A 142 16.92 5.79 -2.71
CA ILE A 142 18.15 5.29 -2.07
C ILE A 142 17.88 4.16 -1.07
N PRO A 143 16.99 4.30 -0.06
CA PRO A 143 16.75 3.22 0.89
C PRO A 143 16.16 1.97 0.24
N ILE A 144 15.28 2.11 -0.76
CA ILE A 144 14.68 0.96 -1.44
C ILE A 144 15.72 0.22 -2.28
N MET A 145 16.53 0.92 -3.07
CA MET A 145 17.60 0.29 -3.83
C MET A 145 18.61 -0.40 -2.92
N LYS A 146 19.07 0.30 -1.86
CA LYS A 146 19.98 -0.27 -0.86
C LYS A 146 19.41 -1.57 -0.26
N GLY A 147 18.17 -1.53 0.24
CA GLY A 147 17.51 -2.71 0.83
C GLY A 147 17.36 -3.84 -0.18
N THR A 148 16.98 -3.55 -1.42
CA THR A 148 16.86 -4.56 -2.49
C THR A 148 18.22 -5.21 -2.79
N PHE A 149 19.31 -4.43 -2.91
CA PHE A 149 20.64 -4.96 -3.10
C PHE A 149 21.10 -5.80 -1.91
N GLN A 150 20.90 -5.31 -0.68
CA GLN A 150 21.25 -6.08 0.52
C GLN A 150 20.54 -7.44 0.53
N THR A 151 19.22 -7.46 0.26
CA THR A 151 18.47 -8.72 0.18
C THR A 151 18.97 -9.61 -0.95
N ALA A 152 19.26 -9.06 -2.14
CA ALA A 152 19.73 -9.82 -3.30
C ALA A 152 21.06 -10.58 -3.03
N PHE A 153 21.94 -10.01 -2.22
CA PHE A 153 23.21 -10.61 -1.82
C PHE A 153 23.15 -11.39 -0.50
N GLY A 154 21.93 -11.63 0.02
CA GLY A 154 21.73 -12.40 1.25
C GLY A 154 22.10 -11.64 2.53
N GLY A 155 22.23 -10.31 2.45
CA GLY A 155 22.45 -9.43 3.59
C GLY A 155 21.25 -9.38 4.54
N LYS A 156 21.42 -8.70 5.67
CA LYS A 156 20.37 -8.54 6.69
C LYS A 156 19.38 -7.45 6.38
N GLY A 157 19.62 -6.61 5.37
CA GLY A 157 18.71 -5.54 4.96
C GLY A 157 17.40 -6.07 4.39
N ALA A 158 16.39 -5.23 4.41
CA ALA A 158 15.10 -5.47 3.77
C ALA A 158 14.73 -4.30 2.85
N SER A 159 13.99 -4.60 1.81
CA SER A 159 13.53 -3.60 0.84
C SER A 159 12.18 -2.96 1.21
N VAL A 160 11.45 -3.57 2.15
CA VAL A 160 10.05 -3.21 2.46
C VAL A 160 9.88 -2.76 3.91
N ILE A 161 10.51 -3.45 4.84
CA ILE A 161 10.37 -3.27 6.31
C ILE A 161 11.72 -2.94 6.94
N SER A 162 11.74 -2.53 8.20
CA SER A 162 12.98 -2.28 8.94
C SER A 162 13.85 -3.54 9.03
N GLU A 163 15.17 -3.35 9.14
CA GLU A 163 16.13 -4.47 9.24
C GLU A 163 15.84 -5.36 10.47
N GLU A 164 15.52 -4.74 11.60
CA GLU A 164 15.18 -5.45 12.84
C GLU A 164 13.96 -6.35 12.66
N TRP A 165 12.88 -5.82 12.11
CA TRP A 165 11.67 -6.58 11.86
C TRP A 165 11.87 -7.67 10.79
N SER A 166 12.64 -7.36 9.75
CA SER A 166 13.02 -8.35 8.74
C SER A 166 13.74 -9.55 9.36
N ASN A 167 14.72 -9.30 10.23
CA ASN A 167 15.45 -10.36 10.90
C ASN A 167 14.55 -11.22 11.80
N ALA A 168 13.64 -10.58 12.57
CA ALA A 168 12.68 -11.28 13.41
C ALA A 168 11.70 -12.14 12.56
N LEU A 169 11.19 -11.60 11.46
CA LEU A 169 10.29 -12.33 10.56
C LEU A 169 10.98 -13.52 9.92
N TYR A 170 12.22 -13.38 9.45
CA TYR A 170 12.95 -14.51 8.85
C TYR A 170 13.36 -15.58 9.87
N THR A 171 13.47 -15.26 11.15
CA THR A 171 13.64 -16.27 12.20
C THR A 171 12.41 -17.19 12.26
N ASN A 172 11.22 -16.63 12.14
CA ASN A 172 9.96 -17.38 12.18
C ASN A 172 9.57 -17.99 10.82
N HIS A 173 10.03 -17.39 9.71
CA HIS A 173 9.68 -17.75 8.34
C HIS A 173 10.94 -18.03 7.49
N ALA A 174 11.87 -18.83 8.00
CA ALA A 174 13.16 -19.09 7.34
C ALA A 174 13.03 -19.63 5.90
N LYS A 175 11.94 -20.35 5.60
CA LYS A 175 11.65 -20.89 4.26
C LYS A 175 11.36 -19.80 3.22
N GLU A 176 10.90 -18.61 3.63
CA GLU A 176 10.58 -17.52 2.72
C GLU A 176 11.82 -16.71 2.29
N ARG A 177 12.90 -16.77 3.08
CA ARG A 177 14.14 -16.03 2.78
C ARG A 177 14.74 -16.33 1.40
N PRO A 178 14.89 -17.60 0.97
CA PRO A 178 15.40 -17.90 -0.37
C PRO A 178 14.51 -17.32 -1.49
N HIS A 179 13.19 -17.29 -1.31
CA HIS A 179 12.27 -16.71 -2.27
C HIS A 179 12.43 -15.20 -2.35
N ALA A 180 12.53 -14.52 -1.22
CA ALA A 180 12.78 -13.07 -1.16
C ALA A 180 14.12 -12.69 -1.80
N ILE A 181 15.20 -13.48 -1.56
CA ILE A 181 16.52 -13.27 -2.20
C ILE A 181 16.43 -13.42 -3.72
N LYS A 182 15.81 -14.52 -4.20
CA LYS A 182 15.64 -14.75 -5.65
C LYS A 182 14.84 -13.61 -6.28
N TRP A 183 13.79 -13.14 -5.63
CA TRP A 183 12.97 -12.06 -6.13
C TRP A 183 13.73 -10.73 -6.14
N ALA A 184 14.51 -10.41 -5.12
CA ALA A 184 15.35 -9.22 -5.07
C ALA A 184 16.40 -9.22 -6.19
N ARG A 185 16.99 -10.39 -6.50
CA ARG A 185 17.89 -10.55 -7.66
C ARG A 185 17.20 -10.28 -8.98
N LEU A 186 15.97 -10.78 -9.15
CA LEU A 186 15.17 -10.53 -10.35
C LEU A 186 14.82 -9.04 -10.51
N ILE A 187 14.41 -8.36 -9.43
CA ILE A 187 14.19 -6.90 -9.43
C ILE A 187 15.46 -6.17 -9.85
N THR A 188 16.60 -6.50 -9.23
CA THR A 188 17.89 -5.89 -9.56
C THR A 188 18.26 -6.09 -11.02
N LEU A 189 18.13 -7.32 -11.52
CA LEU A 189 18.39 -7.66 -12.92
C LEU A 189 17.50 -6.84 -13.87
N PHE A 190 16.19 -6.80 -13.61
CA PHE A 190 15.24 -6.07 -14.43
C PHE A 190 15.60 -4.59 -14.54
N HIS A 191 15.85 -3.91 -13.44
CA HIS A 191 16.17 -2.48 -13.46
C HIS A 191 17.58 -2.20 -14.02
N THR A 192 18.52 -3.12 -13.87
CA THR A 192 19.82 -3.07 -14.55
C THR A 192 19.65 -3.19 -16.07
N CYS A 193 18.82 -4.14 -16.53
CA CYS A 193 18.50 -4.27 -17.96
C CYS A 193 17.82 -3.01 -18.52
N VAL A 194 16.91 -2.38 -17.77
CA VAL A 194 16.28 -1.10 -18.17
C VAL A 194 17.34 -0.01 -18.33
N LEU A 195 18.29 0.11 -17.40
CA LEU A 195 19.38 1.08 -17.49
C LEU A 195 20.29 0.81 -18.70
N LEU A 196 20.72 -0.43 -18.88
CA LEU A 196 21.57 -0.83 -20.02
C LEU A 196 20.87 -0.59 -21.37
N LEU A 197 19.59 -0.90 -21.45
CA LEU A 197 18.79 -0.61 -22.64
C LEU A 197 18.69 0.89 -22.91
N ALA A 198 18.50 1.71 -21.88
CA ALA A 198 18.48 3.16 -22.01
C ALA A 198 19.81 3.71 -22.54
N LEU A 199 20.93 3.21 -22.02
CA LEU A 199 22.27 3.61 -22.47
C LEU A 199 22.53 3.17 -23.91
N TYR A 200 22.15 1.94 -24.27
CA TYR A 200 22.34 1.41 -25.62
C TYR A 200 21.48 2.13 -26.67
N SER A 201 20.20 2.39 -26.37
CA SER A 201 19.24 2.99 -27.28
C SER A 201 19.28 4.53 -27.31
N GLY A 202 19.95 5.17 -26.36
CA GLY A 202 19.88 6.62 -26.16
C GLY A 202 18.56 7.12 -25.54
N LEU A 203 17.65 6.21 -25.16
CA LEU A 203 16.36 6.54 -24.53
C LEU A 203 16.54 6.88 -23.03
N TRP A 204 17.22 7.99 -22.75
CA TRP A 204 17.59 8.42 -21.41
C TRP A 204 16.40 8.51 -20.43
N ALA A 205 15.18 8.77 -20.92
CA ALA A 205 13.98 8.86 -20.09
C ALA A 205 13.42 7.47 -19.66
N LEU A 206 13.91 6.37 -20.25
CA LEU A 206 13.41 5.02 -19.95
C LEU A 206 13.55 4.64 -18.47
N PRO A 207 14.66 4.91 -17.76
CA PRO A 207 14.74 4.67 -16.33
C PRO A 207 13.76 5.50 -15.50
N LEU A 208 13.46 6.74 -15.89
CA LEU A 208 12.45 7.58 -15.25
C LEU A 208 11.06 6.97 -15.39
N VAL A 209 10.77 6.42 -16.56
CA VAL A 209 9.46 5.83 -16.90
C VAL A 209 9.27 4.44 -16.29
N LEU A 210 10.31 3.62 -16.14
CA LEU A 210 10.18 2.23 -15.67
C LEU A 210 10.79 1.96 -14.30
N SER A 211 11.83 2.67 -13.89
CA SER A 211 12.55 2.34 -12.65
C SER A 211 12.26 3.31 -11.51
N THR A 212 11.98 4.58 -11.79
CA THR A 212 11.78 5.57 -10.73
C THR A 212 10.36 6.10 -10.62
N GLN A 213 9.43 5.62 -11.46
CA GLN A 213 8.04 6.12 -11.52
C GLN A 213 7.31 6.11 -10.17
N GLN A 214 7.51 5.09 -9.35
CA GLN A 214 6.85 5.01 -8.04
C GLN A 214 7.38 6.02 -7.01
N PHE A 215 8.56 6.59 -7.28
CA PHE A 215 9.19 7.60 -6.44
C PHE A 215 8.93 9.01 -6.95
N THR A 216 8.33 9.13 -8.12
CA THR A 216 8.00 10.39 -8.77
C THR A 216 6.56 10.77 -8.42
N ALA A 217 6.35 12.02 -7.96
CA ALA A 217 5.03 12.58 -7.68
C ALA A 217 4.11 11.63 -6.87
N ASN A 218 4.61 11.02 -5.81
CA ASN A 218 3.86 10.07 -4.98
C ASN A 218 2.96 10.75 -3.93
N TRP A 219 2.68 12.03 -4.14
CA TRP A 219 1.89 12.90 -3.25
C TRP A 219 0.49 12.34 -2.96
N LEU A 220 -0.24 11.91 -3.99
CA LEU A 220 -1.61 11.44 -3.82
C LEU A 220 -1.66 10.21 -2.91
N LYS A 221 -0.76 9.24 -3.15
CA LYS A 221 -0.64 8.07 -2.29
C LYS A 221 -0.37 8.44 -0.83
N HIS A 222 0.52 9.42 -0.59
CA HIS A 222 0.80 9.90 0.76
C HIS A 222 -0.45 10.49 1.42
N PHE A 223 -1.14 11.39 0.70
CA PHE A 223 -2.29 12.09 1.25
C PHE A 223 -3.51 11.18 1.50
N VAL A 224 -3.76 10.18 0.67
CA VAL A 224 -4.89 9.26 0.88
C VAL A 224 -4.53 8.11 1.81
N GLY A 225 -3.24 7.72 1.91
CA GLY A 225 -2.79 6.59 2.71
C GLY A 225 -2.58 6.93 4.18
N LEU A 226 -2.03 8.11 4.49
CA LEU A 226 -1.74 8.50 5.88
C LEU A 226 -2.97 8.46 6.80
N PRO A 227 -4.16 8.91 6.38
CA PRO A 227 -5.35 8.89 7.23
C PRO A 227 -5.79 7.51 7.72
N MET A 228 -5.38 6.44 7.07
CA MET A 228 -5.88 5.09 7.38
C MET A 228 -5.60 4.67 8.83
N HIS A 229 -4.44 5.05 9.38
CA HIS A 229 -4.00 4.66 10.71
C HIS A 229 -3.52 5.83 11.59
N CYS A 230 -3.16 6.98 10.97
CA CYS A 230 -2.51 8.06 11.69
C CYS A 230 -3.39 8.66 12.79
N GLY A 231 -2.82 8.78 14.00
CA GLY A 231 -3.46 9.35 15.17
C GLY A 231 -4.50 8.44 15.84
N LEU A 232 -4.75 7.25 15.31
CA LEU A 232 -5.67 6.30 15.91
C LEU A 232 -4.99 5.51 17.05
N ARG A 233 -5.82 4.88 17.86
CA ARG A 233 -5.42 4.17 19.08
C ARG A 233 -4.58 2.93 18.76
N SER A 234 -3.51 2.71 19.52
CA SER A 234 -2.70 1.50 19.50
C SER A 234 -3.20 0.46 20.48
N ASP A 235 -2.69 -0.77 20.35
CA ASP A 235 -2.88 -1.88 21.29
C ASP A 235 -4.35 -2.21 21.60
N VAL A 236 -5.23 -2.08 20.61
CA VAL A 236 -6.66 -2.40 20.70
C VAL A 236 -7.05 -3.48 19.69
N ALA A 237 -7.86 -4.43 20.13
CA ALA A 237 -8.33 -5.52 19.27
C ALA A 237 -9.46 -5.11 18.30
N ASP A 238 -10.15 -4.01 18.56
CA ASP A 238 -11.26 -3.52 17.75
C ASP A 238 -10.75 -2.66 16.58
N PHE A 239 -10.78 -3.20 15.37
CA PHE A 239 -10.37 -2.48 14.15
C PHE A 239 -11.08 -1.14 13.97
N ARG A 240 -12.30 -0.97 14.47
CA ARG A 240 -13.05 0.29 14.38
C ARG A 240 -12.39 1.44 15.14
N LYS A 241 -11.45 1.13 16.04
CA LYS A 241 -10.69 2.09 16.86
C LYS A 241 -9.29 2.37 16.33
N CYS A 242 -8.71 1.47 15.53
CA CYS A 242 -7.33 1.56 15.02
C CYS A 242 -7.23 1.67 13.49
N VAL A 243 -8.36 1.60 12.76
CA VAL A 243 -8.41 1.74 11.31
C VAL A 243 -9.50 2.72 10.90
N ARG A 244 -9.22 3.53 9.88
CA ARG A 244 -10.16 4.55 9.38
C ARG A 244 -10.51 4.30 7.92
N SER A 245 -11.81 4.39 7.58
CA SER A 245 -12.30 4.50 6.19
C SER A 245 -12.68 5.93 5.87
N ILE A 246 -12.43 6.35 4.62
CA ILE A 246 -12.71 7.70 4.13
C ILE A 246 -13.39 7.65 2.75
N THR A 247 -14.13 8.71 2.42
CA THR A 247 -14.63 8.89 1.05
C THR A 247 -13.61 9.63 0.19
N LEU A 248 -13.45 9.17 -1.04
CA LEU A 248 -12.62 9.79 -2.07
C LEU A 248 -13.45 10.06 -3.33
N ASP A 249 -12.90 10.88 -4.22
CA ASP A 249 -13.41 11.00 -5.58
C ASP A 249 -13.16 9.70 -6.39
N PRO A 250 -13.92 9.46 -7.48
CA PRO A 250 -13.85 8.18 -8.20
C PRO A 250 -12.47 7.86 -8.80
N ILE A 251 -11.69 8.88 -9.19
CA ILE A 251 -10.34 8.68 -9.78
C ILE A 251 -9.36 8.25 -8.69
N SER A 252 -9.33 8.99 -7.57
CA SER A 252 -8.50 8.65 -6.42
C SER A 252 -8.89 7.30 -5.84
N GLU A 253 -10.19 6.99 -5.73
CA GLU A 253 -10.68 5.68 -5.27
C GLU A 253 -10.22 4.53 -6.19
N PHE A 254 -10.24 4.73 -7.52
CA PHE A 254 -9.76 3.75 -8.49
C PHE A 254 -8.25 3.54 -8.40
N LEU A 255 -7.45 4.63 -8.40
CA LEU A 255 -5.99 4.56 -8.31
C LEU A 255 -5.54 3.94 -6.97
N TYR A 256 -6.27 4.21 -5.91
CA TYR A 256 -6.03 3.66 -4.57
C TYR A 256 -6.64 2.26 -4.39
N TRP A 257 -7.13 1.61 -5.44
CA TRP A 257 -7.71 0.26 -5.40
C TRP A 257 -8.81 0.12 -4.33
N ARG A 258 -9.55 1.16 -4.08
CA ARG A 258 -10.60 1.25 -3.06
C ARG A 258 -10.11 0.97 -1.63
N MET A 259 -8.80 1.10 -1.40
CA MET A 259 -8.20 0.98 -0.06
C MET A 259 -8.61 2.12 0.89
N ASN A 260 -9.34 3.11 0.38
CA ASN A 260 -10.03 4.09 1.21
C ASN A 260 -11.14 3.47 2.10
N TRP A 261 -11.61 2.26 1.79
CA TRP A 261 -12.48 1.42 2.63
C TRP A 261 -11.61 0.50 3.51
N HIS A 262 -10.65 1.07 4.23
CA HIS A 262 -9.57 0.33 4.86
C HIS A 262 -10.02 -0.44 6.10
N LEU A 263 -10.98 0.08 6.85
CA LEU A 263 -11.59 -0.63 7.99
C LEU A 263 -12.26 -1.92 7.53
N GLU A 264 -13.04 -1.86 6.46
CA GLU A 264 -13.70 -3.02 5.87
C GLU A 264 -12.67 -4.02 5.32
N HIS A 265 -11.56 -3.53 4.78
CA HIS A 265 -10.46 -4.37 4.33
C HIS A 265 -9.80 -5.13 5.50
N HIS A 266 -9.51 -4.47 6.63
CA HIS A 266 -8.95 -5.13 7.81
C HIS A 266 -9.91 -6.15 8.43
N MET A 267 -11.20 -5.82 8.49
CA MET A 267 -12.21 -6.74 9.04
C MET A 267 -12.47 -7.95 8.13
N PHE A 268 -12.33 -7.79 6.80
CA PHE A 268 -12.70 -8.79 5.81
C PHE A 268 -11.67 -8.87 4.67
N ALA A 269 -10.40 -9.09 4.99
CA ALA A 269 -9.28 -9.14 4.04
C ALA A 269 -9.45 -10.18 2.89
N GLY A 270 -10.35 -11.15 3.05
CA GLY A 270 -10.73 -12.10 2.01
C GLY A 270 -11.71 -11.54 0.96
N GLY A 271 -12.17 -10.30 1.11
CA GLY A 271 -13.07 -9.63 0.16
C GLY A 271 -12.28 -8.90 -0.94
N PRO A 272 -12.70 -8.98 -2.23
CA PRO A 272 -12.04 -8.22 -3.29
C PRO A 272 -12.27 -6.72 -3.13
N CYS A 273 -11.23 -5.91 -3.39
CA CYS A 273 -11.23 -4.46 -3.18
C CYS A 273 -12.44 -3.74 -3.82
N TYR A 274 -12.85 -4.13 -5.01
CA TYR A 274 -13.99 -3.53 -5.71
C TYR A 274 -15.36 -3.81 -5.05
N ASN A 275 -15.41 -4.66 -4.02
CA ASN A 275 -16.62 -4.94 -3.24
C ASN A 275 -16.62 -4.27 -1.84
N LEU A 276 -15.53 -3.64 -1.40
CA LEU A 276 -15.41 -3.07 -0.05
C LEU A 276 -16.49 -2.01 0.24
N LYS A 277 -16.82 -1.16 -0.72
CA LYS A 277 -17.93 -0.19 -0.58
C LYS A 277 -19.29 -0.86 -0.38
N LYS A 278 -19.54 -1.98 -1.07
CA LYS A 278 -20.76 -2.75 -0.87
C LYS A 278 -20.79 -3.40 0.52
N LEU A 279 -19.61 -3.85 0.97
CA LEU A 279 -19.45 -4.39 2.31
C LEU A 279 -19.73 -3.32 3.37
N HIS A 280 -19.11 -2.13 3.23
CA HIS A 280 -19.39 -0.99 4.11
C HIS A 280 -20.88 -0.73 4.25
N ASN A 281 -21.61 -0.64 3.13
CA ASN A 281 -23.06 -0.38 3.14
C ASN A 281 -23.84 -1.48 3.89
N ALA A 282 -23.38 -2.73 3.83
CA ALA A 282 -24.04 -3.84 4.51
C ALA A 282 -23.84 -3.84 6.02
N VAL A 283 -22.70 -3.30 6.49
CA VAL A 283 -22.32 -3.27 7.93
C VAL A 283 -22.31 -1.85 8.52
N ALA A 284 -22.78 -0.85 7.78
CA ALA A 284 -22.70 0.57 8.14
C ALA A 284 -23.32 0.89 9.52
N HIS A 285 -24.32 0.10 9.96
CA HIS A 285 -24.96 0.24 11.26
C HIS A 285 -24.02 -0.02 12.46
N ASP A 286 -22.93 -0.75 12.24
CA ASP A 286 -21.94 -1.11 13.26
C ASP A 286 -20.61 -0.36 13.06
N MET A 287 -20.48 0.43 11.99
CA MET A 287 -19.26 1.15 11.66
C MET A 287 -19.20 2.54 12.31
N PRO A 288 -18.00 3.06 12.60
CA PRO A 288 -17.82 4.46 12.95
C PRO A 288 -18.35 5.37 11.85
N LYS A 289 -18.69 6.60 12.22
CA LYS A 289 -19.11 7.61 11.22
C LYS A 289 -18.03 7.74 10.14
N LEU A 290 -18.42 7.52 8.89
CA LEU A 290 -17.55 7.66 7.72
C LEU A 290 -17.04 9.10 7.59
N ARG A 291 -15.70 9.26 7.42
CA ARG A 291 -15.06 10.56 7.24
C ARG A 291 -14.94 10.89 5.76
N THR A 292 -15.04 12.18 5.43
CA THR A 292 -14.53 12.66 4.15
C THR A 292 -13.00 12.74 4.19
N PHE A 293 -12.34 12.86 3.04
CA PHE A 293 -10.89 13.08 2.97
C PHE A 293 -10.45 14.25 3.87
N PHE A 294 -11.04 15.43 3.69
CA PHE A 294 -10.71 16.60 4.51
C PHE A 294 -11.10 16.45 5.98
N GLY A 295 -12.20 15.75 6.26
CA GLY A 295 -12.61 15.45 7.64
C GLY A 295 -11.61 14.59 8.38
N ALA A 296 -11.04 13.58 7.71
CA ALA A 296 -10.00 12.74 8.30
C ALA A 296 -8.70 13.52 8.55
N TRP A 297 -8.29 14.38 7.61
CA TRP A 297 -7.12 15.25 7.80
C TRP A 297 -7.31 16.23 8.96
N LYS A 298 -8.49 16.85 9.08
CA LYS A 298 -8.83 17.72 10.22
C LYS A 298 -8.74 16.95 11.54
N GLU A 299 -9.38 15.76 11.63
CA GLU A 299 -9.33 14.89 12.81
C GLU A 299 -7.88 14.54 13.20
N MET A 300 -7.03 14.14 12.22
CA MET A 300 -5.62 13.85 12.48
C MET A 300 -4.82 15.04 13.04
N LEU A 301 -5.07 16.25 12.52
CA LEU A 301 -4.40 17.47 12.99
C LEU A 301 -4.87 17.83 14.41
N GLU A 302 -6.15 17.69 14.71
CA GLU A 302 -6.70 17.91 16.04
C GLU A 302 -6.13 16.90 17.05
N ILE A 303 -6.05 15.61 16.70
CA ILE A 303 -5.42 14.58 17.53
C ILE A 303 -3.95 14.94 17.80
N LYS A 304 -3.20 15.33 16.78
CA LYS A 304 -1.80 15.74 16.94
C LYS A 304 -1.65 16.92 17.88
N GLN A 305 -2.53 17.92 17.80
CA GLN A 305 -2.51 19.06 18.71
C GLN A 305 -2.76 18.61 20.18
N GLN A 306 -3.72 17.71 20.40
CA GLN A 306 -3.95 17.15 21.72
C GLN A 306 -2.75 16.36 22.26
N GLN A 307 -2.10 15.57 21.40
CA GLN A 307 -0.88 14.82 21.76
C GLN A 307 0.34 15.71 22.02
N GLN A 308 0.38 16.94 21.51
CA GLN A 308 1.39 17.92 21.87
C GLN A 308 1.16 18.53 23.26
N LEU A 309 -0.10 18.60 23.70
CA LEU A 309 -0.49 19.12 25.03
C LEU A 309 -0.40 18.00 26.08
N ASP A 310 -0.82 16.81 25.75
CA ASP A 310 -0.76 15.60 26.57
C ASP A 310 -0.19 14.43 25.75
N PRO A 311 1.08 14.06 25.96
CA PRO A 311 1.71 12.94 25.23
C PRO A 311 1.02 11.58 25.42
N ASN A 312 0.19 11.42 26.45
CA ASN A 312 -0.57 10.20 26.71
C ASN A 312 -1.99 10.24 26.11
N TYR A 313 -2.34 11.32 25.40
CA TYR A 313 -3.65 11.42 24.77
C TYR A 313 -3.85 10.34 23.73
N GLU A 314 -4.90 9.54 23.90
CA GLU A 314 -5.37 8.54 22.93
C GLU A 314 -6.74 8.94 22.40
N PHE A 315 -6.87 8.97 21.08
CA PHE A 315 -8.15 9.23 20.42
C PHE A 315 -9.01 7.96 20.40
N ASP A 316 -10.08 7.95 21.17
CA ASP A 316 -11.04 6.84 21.17
C ASP A 316 -12.11 7.08 20.10
N THR A 317 -11.99 6.42 18.95
CA THR A 317 -12.96 6.53 17.86
C THR A 317 -14.37 6.18 18.36
N PRO A 318 -15.35 7.09 18.24
CA PRO A 318 -16.73 6.79 18.59
C PRO A 318 -17.28 5.66 17.70
N VAL A 319 -17.66 4.56 18.32
CA VAL A 319 -18.30 3.42 17.65
C VAL A 319 -19.75 3.30 18.12
N PRO A 320 -20.68 2.83 17.27
CA PRO A 320 -22.03 2.52 17.69
C PRO A 320 -22.02 1.55 18.86
N SER A 321 -22.91 1.76 19.83
CA SER A 321 -23.14 0.75 20.89
C SER A 321 -23.56 -0.55 20.21
N ALA A 322 -23.03 -1.68 20.68
CA ALA A 322 -23.39 -2.99 20.16
C ALA A 322 -24.91 -3.08 20.09
N SER A 323 -25.48 -3.15 18.91
CA SER A 323 -26.92 -3.34 18.74
C SER A 323 -27.23 -4.64 19.45
N LYS A 324 -28.16 -4.60 20.42
CA LYS A 324 -28.67 -5.81 21.06
C LYS A 324 -29.02 -6.76 19.95
N VAL A 325 -28.30 -7.88 19.87
CA VAL A 325 -28.51 -8.91 18.85
C VAL A 325 -29.99 -9.27 18.85
N ILE A 326 -30.72 -8.73 17.89
CA ILE A 326 -32.11 -9.10 17.70
C ILE A 326 -32.10 -10.46 17.07
N ASN A 327 -32.42 -11.45 17.90
CA ASN A 327 -32.74 -12.84 17.57
C ASN A 327 -31.63 -13.73 17.00
N GLY A 328 -31.12 -14.57 17.84
CA GLY A 328 -30.71 -16.00 17.79
C GLY A 328 -30.31 -16.71 16.48
N LYS A 329 -30.28 -16.05 15.32
CA LYS A 329 -29.89 -16.67 14.04
C LYS A 329 -28.51 -16.22 13.49
N ASN A 330 -27.88 -15.24 14.10
CA ASN A 330 -26.59 -14.74 13.62
C ASN A 330 -25.38 -15.16 14.50
N ALA A 331 -25.60 -15.90 15.58
CA ALA A 331 -24.51 -16.40 16.43
C ALA A 331 -23.60 -17.43 15.73
N ALA A 332 -24.12 -18.12 14.70
CA ALA A 332 -23.36 -19.13 13.96
C ALA A 332 -22.29 -18.56 13.00
N LEU A 333 -22.29 -17.25 12.73
CA LEU A 333 -21.30 -16.61 11.83
C LEU A 333 -20.03 -16.16 12.58
N THR A 334 -20.11 -15.93 13.88
CA THR A 334 -18.97 -15.45 14.68
C THR A 334 -18.02 -16.58 15.10
N GLU A 335 -18.50 -17.82 15.22
CA GLU A 335 -17.65 -18.97 15.56
C GLU A 335 -16.84 -19.51 14.36
N SER A 336 -17.26 -19.25 13.12
CA SER A 336 -16.54 -19.75 11.93
C SER A 336 -15.36 -18.89 11.48
N ILE A 337 -15.17 -17.71 12.06
CA ILE A 337 -14.08 -16.76 11.68
C ILE A 337 -12.79 -17.03 12.49
N GLY A 338 -12.89 -17.77 13.61
CA GLY A 338 -11.74 -18.10 14.45
C GLY A 338 -10.72 -19.08 13.83
N ASP A 339 -11.11 -19.83 12.81
CA ASP A 339 -10.32 -20.95 12.26
C ASP A 339 -9.74 -20.75 10.85
N LEU A 340 -9.74 -19.52 10.32
CA LEU A 340 -9.03 -19.24 9.07
C LEU A 340 -7.52 -19.18 9.33
N ALA A 341 -6.90 -20.35 9.41
CA ALA A 341 -5.47 -20.51 9.25
C ALA A 341 -5.01 -19.85 7.94
N PRO A 342 -3.83 -19.19 7.92
CA PRO A 342 -3.31 -18.53 6.73
C PRO A 342 -3.31 -19.54 5.57
N ALA A 343 -3.93 -19.17 4.46
CA ALA A 343 -3.90 -19.96 3.24
C ALA A 343 -2.44 -20.28 2.91
N ARG A 344 -2.07 -21.55 2.95
CA ARG A 344 -0.76 -22.00 2.51
C ARG A 344 -0.62 -21.62 1.04
N LEU A 345 0.25 -20.65 0.76
CA LEU A 345 0.73 -20.37 -0.58
C LEU A 345 1.47 -21.64 -1.04
N LYS A 346 0.82 -22.45 -1.86
CA LYS A 346 1.46 -23.54 -2.62
C LYS A 346 2.09 -22.96 -3.89
#